data_a169d68b96072112611e571db2b99a33
#
_entry.id   a169d68b96072112611e571db2b99a33
#
_cell.length_a   1.000
_cell.length_b   1.000
_cell.length_c   1.000
_cell.angle_alpha   90.00
_cell.angle_beta   90.00
_cell.angle_gamma   90.00
#
_symmetry.space_group_name_H-M   'P 1'
#
loop_
_entity.id
_entity.type
_entity.pdbx_description
1 polymer ?
#
loop_
_entity_poly.entity_id
_entity_poly.type
_entity_poly.pdbx_seq_one_letter_code
_entity_poly.pdbx_strand_id
1 'polypeptide(L)'
;LSLVLMVVPLVSLIFGTIHFYNSYEFIELLASQPLKRRTILLAEFMGVSIALCSAFLLGVGVPVLLYAANATGLTLLCVGLMLTVIFIALAFLGAVATRDKARGIGVAMLMWFYFALLHGGVMLFVMFTFEDYPLEKATMAMISLNPIDLGRVVVLLQMDVSALMGFTGALMKDLLGSALGAACGIGVLTLW
;
A
#
# COMPACT_ATOMS: atom_id res chain seq x y z
N LEU A 1 2.54 -14.58 -1.99
CA LEU A 1 1.60 -13.54 -1.63
C LEU A 1 2.27 -12.43 -0.81
N SER A 2 2.83 -12.73 0.35
CA SER A 2 3.49 -11.75 1.22
C SER A 2 4.63 -11.01 0.54
N LEU A 3 5.43 -11.68 -0.29
CA LEU A 3 6.51 -11.04 -1.05
C LEU A 3 5.97 -9.99 -2.03
N VAL A 4 4.90 -10.29 -2.77
CA VAL A 4 4.30 -9.33 -3.70
C VAL A 4 3.81 -8.09 -2.96
N LEU A 5 3.06 -8.28 -1.85
CA LEU A 5 2.55 -7.17 -1.05
C LEU A 5 3.64 -6.35 -0.33
N MET A 6 4.85 -6.88 -0.17
CA MET A 6 5.99 -6.19 0.41
C MET A 6 6.83 -5.46 -0.65
N VAL A 7 6.99 -6.07 -1.83
CA VAL A 7 7.81 -5.52 -2.93
C VAL A 7 7.08 -4.40 -3.67
N VAL A 8 5.77 -4.52 -3.90
CA VAL A 8 4.98 -3.51 -4.61
C VAL A 8 5.09 -2.12 -3.96
N PRO A 9 4.90 -1.94 -2.64
CA PRO A 9 5.12 -0.66 -1.96
C PRO A 9 6.53 -0.12 -2.10
N LEU A 10 7.55 -0.99 -1.99
CA LEU A 10 8.95 -0.58 -2.15
C LEU A 10 9.22 0.00 -3.54
N VAL A 11 8.81 -0.74 -4.57
CA VAL A 11 8.97 -0.31 -5.97
C VAL A 11 8.22 1.00 -6.21
N SER A 12 6.97 1.09 -5.74
CA SER A 12 6.13 2.30 -5.92
C SER A 12 6.73 3.53 -5.25
N LEU A 13 7.24 3.40 -4.02
CA LEU A 13 7.92 4.49 -3.30
C LEU A 13 9.19 4.94 -4.02
N ILE A 14 10.07 4.00 -4.37
CA ILE A 14 11.37 4.34 -4.99
C ILE A 14 11.15 4.95 -6.36
N PHE A 15 10.37 4.29 -7.24
CA PHE A 15 10.13 4.79 -8.59
C PHE A 15 9.35 6.10 -8.59
N GLY A 16 8.32 6.24 -7.76
CA GLY A 16 7.56 7.48 -7.61
C GLY A 16 8.45 8.64 -7.17
N THR A 17 9.33 8.42 -6.18
CA THR A 17 10.28 9.43 -5.69
C THR A 17 11.31 9.79 -6.76
N ILE A 18 11.93 8.81 -7.42
CA ILE A 18 12.94 9.05 -8.46
C ILE A 18 12.31 9.80 -9.65
N HIS A 19 11.11 9.39 -10.07
CA HIS A 19 10.40 10.06 -11.17
C HIS A 19 10.13 11.52 -10.84
N PHE A 20 9.60 11.82 -9.65
CA PHE A 20 9.32 13.18 -9.23
C PHE A 20 10.56 14.07 -9.32
N TYR A 21 11.71 13.62 -8.82
CA TYR A 21 12.94 14.40 -8.91
C TYR A 21 13.53 14.50 -10.33
N ASN A 22 13.35 13.48 -11.16
CA ASN A 22 13.79 13.55 -12.55
C ASN A 22 12.91 14.50 -13.38
N SER A 23 11.63 14.63 -13.04
CA SER A 23 10.69 15.56 -13.68
C SER A 23 10.73 16.96 -13.10
N TYR A 24 11.57 17.24 -12.09
CA TYR A 24 11.56 18.51 -11.36
C TYR A 24 11.79 19.72 -12.27
N GLU A 25 12.77 19.67 -13.17
CA GLU A 25 13.04 20.75 -14.13
C GLU A 25 11.85 20.98 -15.09
N PHE A 26 11.20 19.91 -15.53
CA PHE A 26 10.01 19.97 -16.35
C PHE A 26 8.82 20.57 -15.59
N ILE A 27 8.62 20.19 -14.34
CA ILE A 27 7.58 20.74 -13.45
C ILE A 27 7.82 22.25 -13.26
N GLU A 28 9.07 22.69 -13.09
CA GLU A 28 9.43 24.10 -12.93
C GLU A 28 9.15 24.91 -14.22
N LEU A 29 9.46 24.36 -15.39
CA LEU A 29 9.10 24.94 -16.69
C LEU A 29 7.58 25.07 -16.86
N LEU A 30 6.80 24.06 -16.51
CA LEU A 30 5.35 24.11 -16.57
C LEU A 30 4.76 25.09 -15.54
N ALA A 31 5.38 25.24 -14.39
CA ALA A 31 4.95 26.18 -13.36
C ALA A 31 5.17 27.66 -13.74
N SER A 32 6.04 27.94 -14.73
CA SER A 32 6.21 29.28 -15.30
C SER A 32 5.10 29.66 -16.28
N GLN A 33 4.32 28.69 -16.76
CA GLN A 33 3.14 28.91 -17.62
C GLN A 33 1.91 29.22 -16.78
N PRO A 34 0.82 29.79 -17.34
CA PRO A 34 -0.41 30.12 -16.63
C PRO A 34 -1.23 28.85 -16.30
N LEU A 35 -0.59 27.82 -15.78
CA LEU A 35 -1.19 26.54 -15.38
C LEU A 35 -1.31 26.48 -13.86
N LYS A 36 -2.38 25.83 -13.38
CA LYS A 36 -2.56 25.60 -11.94
C LYS A 36 -1.56 24.54 -11.47
N ARG A 37 -0.79 24.82 -10.43
CA ARG A 37 0.20 23.88 -9.84
C ARG A 37 -0.41 22.51 -9.50
N ARG A 38 -1.68 22.48 -9.05
CA ARG A 38 -2.39 21.23 -8.78
C ARG A 38 -2.56 20.35 -10.03
N THR A 39 -2.83 20.98 -11.18
CA THR A 39 -3.00 20.24 -12.45
C THR A 39 -1.69 19.60 -12.88
N ILE A 40 -0.56 20.28 -12.71
CA ILE A 40 0.77 19.76 -13.04
C ILE A 40 1.09 18.54 -12.16
N LEU A 41 0.93 18.69 -10.82
CA LEU A 41 1.20 17.59 -9.90
C LEU A 41 0.27 16.38 -10.11
N LEU A 42 -1.00 16.63 -10.41
CA LEU A 42 -1.96 15.55 -10.69
C LEU A 42 -1.60 14.84 -12.00
N ALA A 43 -1.17 15.56 -13.04
CA ALA A 43 -0.77 14.94 -14.30
C ALA A 43 0.45 14.03 -14.12
N GLU A 44 1.47 14.49 -13.39
CA GLU A 44 2.65 13.69 -13.03
C GLU A 44 2.27 12.46 -12.20
N PHE A 45 1.46 12.64 -11.16
CA PHE A 45 0.97 11.55 -10.33
C PHE A 45 0.21 10.50 -11.14
N MET A 46 -0.72 10.92 -12.00
CA MET A 46 -1.50 10.02 -12.84
C MET A 46 -0.62 9.28 -13.86
N GLY A 47 0.36 9.97 -14.46
CA GLY A 47 1.30 9.36 -15.39
C GLY A 47 2.09 8.21 -14.77
N VAL A 48 2.68 8.45 -13.59
CA VAL A 48 3.43 7.42 -12.85
C VAL A 48 2.51 6.29 -12.38
N SER A 49 1.32 6.65 -11.88
CA SER A 49 0.35 5.65 -11.40
C SER A 49 -0.09 4.72 -12.52
N ILE A 50 -0.42 5.23 -13.69
CA ILE A 50 -0.80 4.42 -14.85
C ILE A 50 0.38 3.54 -15.29
N ALA A 51 1.60 4.08 -15.35
CA ALA A 51 2.79 3.34 -15.75
C ALA A 51 3.09 2.18 -14.79
N LEU A 52 3.10 2.43 -13.46
CA LEU A 52 3.39 1.38 -12.47
C LEU A 52 2.24 0.38 -12.32
N CYS A 53 0.98 0.82 -12.40
CA CYS A 53 -0.16 -0.08 -12.42
C CYS A 53 -0.15 -1.00 -13.66
N SER A 54 0.19 -0.47 -14.83
CA SER A 54 0.33 -1.30 -16.04
C SER A 54 1.48 -2.29 -15.92
N ALA A 55 2.63 -1.88 -15.39
CA ALA A 55 3.76 -2.78 -15.12
C ALA A 55 3.39 -3.88 -14.12
N PHE A 56 2.66 -3.55 -13.04
CA PHE A 56 2.17 -4.52 -12.07
C PHE A 56 1.19 -5.51 -12.72
N LEU A 57 0.25 -5.04 -13.54
CA LEU A 57 -0.69 -5.90 -14.25
C LEU A 57 0.00 -6.84 -15.25
N LEU A 58 1.03 -6.38 -15.94
CA LEU A 58 1.81 -7.24 -16.83
C LEU A 58 2.66 -8.24 -16.05
N GLY A 59 3.34 -7.80 -14.99
CA GLY A 59 4.26 -8.65 -14.24
C GLY A 59 3.58 -9.65 -13.31
N VAL A 60 2.54 -9.23 -12.61
CA VAL A 60 1.81 -10.04 -11.62
C VAL A 60 0.42 -10.43 -12.14
N GLY A 61 -0.25 -9.50 -12.82
CA GLY A 61 -1.63 -9.70 -13.28
C GLY A 61 -1.74 -10.82 -14.32
N VAL A 62 -0.88 -10.82 -15.34
CA VAL A 62 -0.92 -11.86 -16.38
C VAL A 62 -0.70 -13.26 -15.79
N PRO A 63 0.34 -13.54 -14.99
CA PRO A 63 0.48 -14.84 -14.34
C PRO A 63 -0.70 -15.23 -13.44
N VAL A 64 -1.23 -14.28 -12.66
CA VAL A 64 -2.37 -14.54 -11.78
C VAL A 64 -3.62 -14.90 -12.59
N LEU A 65 -3.90 -14.20 -13.68
CA LEU A 65 -5.05 -14.48 -14.54
C LEU A 65 -4.92 -15.81 -15.29
N LEU A 66 -3.70 -16.22 -15.65
CA LEU A 66 -3.47 -17.48 -16.37
C LEU A 66 -3.50 -18.70 -15.44
N TYR A 67 -2.97 -18.57 -14.20
CA TYR A 67 -2.77 -19.73 -13.31
C TYR A 67 -3.65 -19.74 -12.07
N ALA A 68 -4.19 -18.59 -11.67
CA ALA A 68 -4.94 -18.42 -10.42
C ALA A 68 -6.13 -17.45 -10.60
N ALA A 69 -6.91 -17.62 -11.67
CA ALA A 69 -8.11 -16.79 -11.95
C ALA A 69 -9.27 -17.14 -11.01
N ASN A 70 -9.04 -17.07 -9.70
CA ASN A 70 -10.03 -17.29 -8.65
C ASN A 70 -10.26 -15.99 -7.86
N ALA A 71 -11.21 -15.99 -6.92
CA ALA A 71 -11.54 -14.82 -6.11
C ALA A 71 -10.32 -14.27 -5.38
N THR A 72 -9.44 -15.12 -4.86
CA THR A 72 -8.20 -14.74 -4.17
C THR A 72 -7.23 -14.03 -5.10
N GLY A 73 -7.05 -14.51 -6.33
CA GLY A 73 -6.19 -13.90 -7.33
C GLY A 73 -6.68 -12.50 -7.72
N LEU A 74 -7.99 -12.35 -7.97
CA LEU A 74 -8.59 -11.06 -8.28
C LEU A 74 -8.47 -10.06 -7.13
N THR A 75 -8.67 -10.53 -5.89
CA THR A 75 -8.49 -9.69 -4.69
C THR A 75 -7.03 -9.24 -4.55
N LEU A 76 -6.06 -10.14 -4.79
CA LEU A 76 -4.64 -9.80 -4.79
C LEU A 76 -4.32 -8.71 -5.82
N LEU A 77 -4.87 -8.79 -7.03
CA LEU A 77 -4.66 -7.77 -8.06
C LEU A 77 -5.28 -6.44 -7.66
N CYS A 78 -6.50 -6.43 -7.14
CA CYS A 78 -7.17 -5.22 -6.68
C CYS A 78 -6.37 -4.55 -5.54
N VAL A 79 -5.98 -5.30 -4.53
CA VAL A 79 -5.17 -4.80 -3.40
C VAL A 79 -3.81 -4.31 -3.88
N GLY A 80 -3.14 -5.03 -4.78
CA GLY A 80 -1.84 -4.63 -5.34
C GLY A 80 -1.91 -3.32 -6.11
N LEU A 81 -2.94 -3.11 -6.91
CA LEU A 81 -3.18 -1.85 -7.61
C LEU A 81 -3.43 -0.70 -6.62
N MET A 82 -4.26 -0.91 -5.60
CA MET A 82 -4.51 0.08 -4.57
C MET A 82 -3.22 0.46 -3.82
N LEU A 83 -2.44 -0.54 -3.39
CA LEU A 83 -1.15 -0.30 -2.74
C LEU A 83 -0.19 0.48 -3.64
N THR A 84 -0.13 0.16 -4.94
CA THR A 84 0.69 0.90 -5.90
C THR A 84 0.33 2.39 -5.88
N VAL A 85 -0.95 2.74 -6.00
CA VAL A 85 -1.42 4.13 -6.02
C VAL A 85 -1.16 4.84 -4.68
N ILE A 86 -1.48 4.20 -3.55
CA ILE A 86 -1.25 4.74 -2.20
C ILE A 86 0.24 5.07 -2.00
N PHE A 87 1.13 4.14 -2.33
CA PHE A 87 2.56 4.34 -2.09
C PHE A 87 3.21 5.31 -3.09
N ILE A 88 2.65 5.50 -4.30
CA ILE A 88 3.03 6.61 -5.19
C ILE A 88 2.60 7.95 -4.57
N ALA A 89 1.40 8.05 -4.01
CA ALA A 89 0.95 9.27 -3.33
C ALA A 89 1.86 9.62 -2.15
N LEU A 90 2.24 8.64 -1.34
CA LEU A 90 3.20 8.81 -0.24
C LEU A 90 4.60 9.20 -0.74
N ALA A 91 5.05 8.64 -1.88
CA ALA A 91 6.31 9.01 -2.53
C ALA A 91 6.33 10.48 -2.95
N PHE A 92 5.25 10.95 -3.58
CA PHE A 92 5.10 12.35 -3.97
C PHE A 92 5.05 13.28 -2.76
N LEU A 93 4.32 12.89 -1.71
CA LEU A 93 4.26 13.65 -0.46
C LEU A 93 5.66 13.78 0.19
N GLY A 94 6.41 12.68 0.27
CA GLY A 94 7.79 12.67 0.76
C GLY A 94 8.74 13.50 -0.10
N ALA A 95 8.60 13.41 -1.44
CA ALA A 95 9.42 14.15 -2.39
C ALA A 95 9.15 15.67 -2.34
N VAL A 96 7.90 16.08 -2.19
CA VAL A 96 7.54 17.50 -2.03
C VAL A 96 8.07 18.07 -0.70
N ALA A 97 8.12 17.26 0.36
CA ALA A 97 8.62 17.68 1.66
C ALA A 97 10.16 17.82 1.70
N THR A 98 10.87 17.13 0.78
CA THR A 98 12.34 17.13 0.74
C THR A 98 12.84 17.82 -0.53
N ARG A 99 13.83 18.71 -0.40
CA ARG A 99 14.40 19.47 -1.53
C ARG A 99 15.53 18.75 -2.25
N ASP A 100 16.04 17.68 -1.67
CA ASP A 100 17.23 16.94 -2.15
C ASP A 100 16.84 15.52 -2.52
N LYS A 101 17.23 15.09 -3.72
CA LYS A 101 16.96 13.76 -4.27
C LYS A 101 17.46 12.62 -3.35
N ALA A 102 18.69 12.77 -2.81
CA ALA A 102 19.26 11.74 -1.94
C ALA A 102 18.47 11.60 -0.63
N ARG A 103 18.07 12.73 -0.04
CA ARG A 103 17.23 12.76 1.16
C ARG A 103 15.83 12.21 0.88
N GLY A 104 15.25 12.54 -0.28
CA GLY A 104 13.93 12.04 -0.69
C GLY A 104 13.90 10.52 -0.84
N ILE A 105 14.91 9.94 -1.48
CA ILE A 105 15.05 8.48 -1.57
C ILE A 105 15.22 7.86 -0.17
N GLY A 106 16.02 8.49 0.70
CA GLY A 106 16.19 8.06 2.09
C GLY A 106 14.86 8.04 2.85
N VAL A 107 14.05 9.10 2.73
CA VAL A 107 12.71 9.18 3.33
C VAL A 107 11.79 8.09 2.79
N ALA A 108 11.79 7.85 1.47
CA ALA A 108 11.00 6.78 0.86
C ALA A 108 11.38 5.40 1.42
N MET A 109 12.68 5.12 1.57
CA MET A 109 13.16 3.87 2.18
C MET A 109 12.76 3.74 3.65
N LEU A 110 12.85 4.83 4.43
CA LEU A 110 12.42 4.84 5.83
C LEU A 110 10.91 4.63 5.96
N MET A 111 10.10 5.23 5.09
CA MET A 111 8.65 5.00 5.06
C MET A 111 8.33 3.54 4.76
N TRP A 112 8.99 2.95 3.75
CA TRP A 112 8.81 1.53 3.45
C TRP A 112 9.20 0.66 4.64
N PHE A 113 10.36 0.91 5.25
CA PHE A 113 10.85 0.15 6.41
C PHE A 113 9.88 0.23 7.59
N TYR A 114 9.31 1.41 7.81
CA TYR A 114 8.27 1.61 8.84
C TYR A 114 7.04 0.74 8.57
N PHE A 115 6.44 0.86 7.39
CA PHE A 115 5.20 0.13 7.07
C PHE A 115 5.42 -1.38 6.89
N ALA A 116 6.57 -1.81 6.36
CA ALA A 116 6.83 -3.22 6.08
C ALA A 116 7.31 -4.01 7.30
N LEU A 117 8.07 -3.37 8.22
CA LEU A 117 8.76 -4.06 9.31
C LEU A 117 8.44 -3.48 10.69
N LEU A 118 8.62 -2.17 10.90
CA LEU A 118 8.47 -1.57 12.22
C LEU A 118 7.04 -1.64 12.74
N HIS A 119 6.06 -1.37 11.90
CA HIS A 119 4.66 -1.37 12.28
C HIS A 119 4.21 -2.74 12.83
N GLY A 120 4.59 -3.83 12.14
CA GLY A 120 4.32 -5.19 12.63
C GLY A 120 4.99 -5.50 13.97
N GLY A 121 6.23 -5.03 14.16
CA GLY A 121 6.94 -5.15 15.44
C GLY A 121 6.27 -4.39 16.57
N VAL A 122 5.83 -3.15 16.32
CA VAL A 122 5.06 -2.34 17.29
C VAL A 122 3.76 -3.03 17.65
N MET A 123 3.05 -3.57 16.66
CA MET A 123 1.81 -4.31 16.89
C MET A 123 2.03 -5.53 17.79
N LEU A 124 3.06 -6.34 17.53
CA LEU A 124 3.41 -7.47 18.38
C LEU A 124 3.77 -7.02 19.79
N PHE A 125 4.57 -5.96 19.93
CA PHE A 125 4.94 -5.39 21.24
C PHE A 125 3.70 -4.97 22.05
N VAL A 126 2.74 -4.28 21.43
CA VAL A 126 1.49 -3.88 22.08
C VAL A 126 0.67 -5.11 22.51
N MET A 127 0.57 -6.13 21.66
CA MET A 127 -0.17 -7.35 21.97
C MET A 127 0.43 -8.11 23.17
N PHE A 128 1.75 -8.22 23.25
CA PHE A 128 2.41 -8.88 24.38
C PHE A 128 2.35 -8.05 25.67
N THR A 129 2.42 -6.71 25.57
CA THR A 129 2.43 -5.85 26.77
C THR A 129 1.04 -5.75 27.42
N PHE A 130 -0.02 -5.85 26.63
CA PHE A 130 -1.41 -5.69 27.09
C PHE A 130 -2.23 -6.97 26.95
N GLU A 131 -1.61 -8.14 27.09
CA GLU A 131 -2.24 -9.46 26.92
C GLU A 131 -3.50 -9.64 27.80
N ASP A 132 -3.54 -9.02 28.98
CA ASP A 132 -4.66 -9.09 29.93
C ASP A 132 -5.90 -8.27 29.52
N TYR A 133 -5.82 -7.45 28.46
CA TYR A 133 -6.90 -6.56 28.03
C TYR A 133 -7.54 -7.04 26.72
N PRO A 134 -8.84 -6.75 26.48
CA PRO A 134 -9.49 -7.05 25.20
C PRO A 134 -8.93 -6.15 24.09
N LEU A 135 -7.92 -6.63 23.39
CA LEU A 135 -7.18 -5.87 22.35
C LEU A 135 -7.85 -5.88 20.98
N GLU A 136 -9.03 -6.48 20.83
CA GLU A 136 -9.70 -6.68 19.53
C GLU A 136 -9.84 -5.36 18.75
N LYS A 137 -10.39 -4.33 19.37
CA LYS A 137 -10.61 -3.02 18.76
C LYS A 137 -9.30 -2.28 18.48
N ALA A 138 -8.33 -2.37 19.40
CA ALA A 138 -7.02 -1.75 19.25
C ALA A 138 -6.25 -2.37 18.08
N THR A 139 -6.26 -3.69 17.96
CA THR A 139 -5.64 -4.43 16.88
C THR A 139 -6.25 -4.06 15.52
N MET A 140 -7.59 -3.98 15.42
CA MET A 140 -8.25 -3.52 14.20
C MET A 140 -7.85 -2.10 13.80
N ALA A 141 -7.80 -1.18 14.76
CA ALA A 141 -7.36 0.19 14.50
C ALA A 141 -5.90 0.22 14.00
N MET A 142 -4.99 -0.55 14.61
CA MET A 142 -3.60 -0.64 14.20
C MET A 142 -3.44 -1.21 12.79
N ILE A 143 -4.19 -2.27 12.43
CA ILE A 143 -4.17 -2.81 11.06
C ILE A 143 -4.62 -1.75 10.05
N SER A 144 -5.66 -0.99 10.38
CA SER A 144 -6.19 0.06 9.50
C SER A 144 -5.20 1.22 9.26
N LEU A 145 -4.24 1.42 10.16
CA LEU A 145 -3.16 2.41 10.05
C LEU A 145 -2.01 1.97 9.13
N ASN A 146 -1.99 0.70 8.69
CA ASN A 146 -0.96 0.19 7.79
C ASN A 146 -1.59 -0.41 6.54
N PRO A 147 -1.47 0.24 5.37
CA PRO A 147 -2.07 -0.26 4.14
C PRO A 147 -1.50 -1.62 3.70
N ILE A 148 -0.23 -1.94 4.04
CA ILE A 148 0.38 -3.25 3.73
C ILE A 148 -0.28 -4.37 4.53
N ASP A 149 -0.41 -4.19 5.85
CA ASP A 149 -1.01 -5.20 6.74
C ASP A 149 -2.51 -5.35 6.44
N LEU A 150 -3.20 -4.24 6.19
CA LEU A 150 -4.60 -4.24 5.79
C LEU A 150 -4.79 -5.01 4.46
N GLY A 151 -3.96 -4.73 3.46
CA GLY A 151 -3.98 -5.45 2.19
C GLY A 151 -3.72 -6.95 2.35
N ARG A 152 -2.77 -7.32 3.22
CA ARG A 152 -2.49 -8.73 3.56
C ARG A 152 -3.71 -9.42 4.16
N VAL A 153 -4.36 -8.79 5.13
CA VAL A 153 -5.55 -9.34 5.80
C VAL A 153 -6.70 -9.50 4.80
N VAL A 154 -6.95 -8.51 3.94
CA VAL A 154 -8.00 -8.57 2.92
C VAL A 154 -7.81 -9.77 1.98
N VAL A 155 -6.58 -10.02 1.52
CA VAL A 155 -6.29 -11.17 0.64
C VAL A 155 -6.40 -12.48 1.40
N LEU A 156 -5.93 -12.55 2.65
CA LEU A 156 -6.02 -13.77 3.47
C LEU A 156 -7.46 -14.14 3.80
N LEU A 157 -8.37 -13.16 3.96
CA LEU A 157 -9.79 -13.42 4.18
C LEU A 157 -10.47 -14.13 3.00
N GLN A 158 -9.94 -13.98 1.79
CA GLN A 158 -10.41 -14.69 0.60
C GLN A 158 -9.81 -16.09 0.44
N MET A 159 -8.77 -16.40 1.22
CA MET A 159 -8.20 -17.74 1.26
C MET A 159 -8.91 -18.52 2.36
N ASP A 160 -9.64 -19.58 2.01
CA ASP A 160 -10.33 -20.47 2.98
C ASP A 160 -9.39 -21.28 3.90
N VAL A 161 -8.13 -20.85 4.00
CA VAL A 161 -7.10 -21.52 4.80
C VAL A 161 -6.98 -20.81 6.15
N SER A 162 -7.83 -21.17 7.09
CA SER A 162 -7.84 -20.66 8.46
C SER A 162 -6.47 -20.78 9.19
N ALA A 163 -5.65 -21.75 8.80
CA ALA A 163 -4.32 -21.96 9.38
C ALA A 163 -3.29 -20.86 9.04
N LEU A 164 -3.47 -20.09 7.95
CA LEU A 164 -2.55 -19.03 7.52
C LEU A 164 -2.98 -17.63 7.95
N MET A 165 -4.17 -17.50 8.53
CA MET A 165 -4.73 -16.18 8.86
C MET A 165 -4.02 -15.46 10.02
N GLY A 166 -3.32 -16.18 10.88
CA GLY A 166 -2.77 -15.59 12.09
C GLY A 166 -3.87 -14.99 13.00
N PHE A 167 -3.47 -14.40 14.12
CA PHE A 167 -4.40 -13.80 15.09
C PHE A 167 -5.25 -12.67 14.48
N THR A 168 -4.65 -11.83 13.68
CA THR A 168 -5.27 -10.62 13.07
C THR A 168 -6.34 -10.96 12.04
N GLY A 169 -6.09 -11.94 11.18
CA GLY A 169 -7.06 -12.38 10.17
C GLY A 169 -8.23 -13.16 10.79
N ALA A 170 -7.96 -13.97 11.82
CA ALA A 170 -8.99 -14.68 12.58
C ALA A 170 -9.95 -13.70 13.27
N LEU A 171 -9.43 -12.66 13.92
CA LEU A 171 -10.20 -11.60 14.58
C LEU A 171 -11.14 -10.87 13.61
N MET A 172 -10.64 -10.52 12.43
CA MET A 172 -11.44 -9.82 11.42
C MET A 172 -12.54 -10.71 10.81
N LYS A 173 -12.26 -12.01 10.67
CA LYS A 173 -13.24 -13.01 10.23
C LYS A 173 -14.35 -13.21 11.26
N ASP A 174 -14.00 -13.28 12.53
CA ASP A 174 -14.97 -13.50 13.63
C ASP A 174 -15.87 -12.28 13.85
N LEU A 175 -15.34 -11.05 13.71
CA LEU A 175 -16.09 -9.82 13.94
C LEU A 175 -16.95 -9.38 12.76
N LEU A 176 -16.48 -9.53 11.53
CA LEU A 176 -17.12 -8.98 10.32
C LEU A 176 -17.56 -10.04 9.30
N GLY A 177 -17.12 -11.29 9.45
CA GLY A 177 -17.27 -12.31 8.40
C GLY A 177 -16.34 -12.09 7.22
N SER A 178 -16.15 -13.10 6.38
CA SER A 178 -15.17 -13.06 5.29
C SER A 178 -15.51 -12.01 4.21
N ALA A 179 -16.75 -11.89 3.80
CA ALA A 179 -17.17 -10.98 2.73
C ALA A 179 -17.25 -9.53 3.18
N LEU A 180 -17.85 -9.25 4.36
CA LEU A 180 -17.93 -7.91 4.92
C LEU A 180 -16.56 -7.40 5.36
N GLY A 181 -15.71 -8.27 5.94
CA GLY A 181 -14.34 -7.92 6.32
C GLY A 181 -13.50 -7.51 5.13
N ALA A 182 -13.59 -8.23 4.01
CA ALA A 182 -12.89 -7.86 2.79
C ALA A 182 -13.42 -6.54 2.20
N ALA A 183 -14.74 -6.33 2.17
CA ALA A 183 -15.35 -5.09 1.68
C ALA A 183 -14.96 -3.88 2.56
N CYS A 184 -14.98 -4.02 3.88
CA CYS A 184 -14.53 -2.98 4.81
C CYS A 184 -13.03 -2.68 4.64
N GLY A 185 -12.19 -3.72 4.49
CA GLY A 185 -10.75 -3.55 4.25
C GLY A 185 -10.46 -2.80 2.96
N ILE A 186 -11.13 -3.13 1.86
CA ILE A 186 -11.04 -2.40 0.59
C ILE A 186 -11.54 -0.95 0.78
N GLY A 187 -12.63 -0.76 1.50
CA GLY A 187 -13.16 0.59 1.82
C GLY A 187 -12.13 1.44 2.59
N VAL A 188 -11.44 0.89 3.57
CA VAL A 188 -10.38 1.60 4.32
C VAL A 188 -9.17 1.87 3.41
N LEU A 189 -8.78 0.93 2.52
CA LEU A 189 -7.73 1.17 1.53
C LEU A 189 -8.05 2.32 0.57
N THR A 190 -9.32 2.55 0.23
CA THR A 190 -9.72 3.69 -0.62
C THR A 190 -9.66 5.04 0.11
N LEU A 191 -9.61 5.04 1.44
CA LEU A 191 -9.46 6.25 2.26
C LEU A 191 -7.99 6.65 2.45
N TRP A 192 -7.08 5.73 2.21
CA TRP A 192 -5.64 5.98 2.21
C TRP A 192 -5.19 6.69 0.94
#